data_045a3f82aa0658cd591bb04a2dd0b5bb
#
_entry.id   045a3f82aa0658cd591bb04a2dd0b5bb
#
_cell.length_a   1.000
_cell.length_b   1.000
_cell.length_c   1.000
_cell.angle_alpha   90.00
_cell.angle_beta   90.00
_cell.angle_gamma   90.00
#
_symmetry.space_group_name_H-M   'P 1'
#
loop_
_entity.id
_entity.type
_entity.pdbx_description
1 polymer ?
#
loop_
_entity_poly.entity_id
_entity_poly.type
_entity_poly.pdbx_seq_one_letter_code
_entity_poly.pdbx_strand_id
1 'polypeptide(L)'
;MPALLPPLRNVRGSLLALGLAGALAIPLCAPASATGPGGPPGGPHGGPPAGGPAAPRPSTATGENVANPLLTGPIANTSPVGSPKHGYPFLATDVDLRSAGYVEQEFFVSGTATSYATRGTDTATVVSTGNPYRTRLVVRRPADARAFNGVVIAEWYNVSNQWDQEVDWFQSHEHLIREGYAWVGVSAQRAGVHSATGLKAWSPARYGTLDVTAGGTVDDDSLSYDIFSQAVKAVRGSTGTKGPLGGLPRPRYVIATGHSQSAGRLANYYNAVQPLANVLDAVVLHGGGGVLRTDLPTPVFRVNSEGDVSGGILPAAARAQADSAILRSWEVAGASHGDWKLIRDYGPLRKRDVGSYPGGYPGEPQTCALPSLSRIPQHMVQNAAYDHTLAWIAYGVRPPAAPKIQMTDAAPPAIARDSLGLALGGIRLAQQEAPLRINTGTNTGPGFCFLDGSSLPLTGAQLAQLYPATRSYADKVVATTLADVGAGYISRSFTRDPAWYSDIRDLIGEYVASGAVTEAVGATLQDRLRHAERAGLAGDEPPAIAHLRQLAERAGKQIKDATARDGVLRVTQALVDLLTEARKLDQHKGR
;
A
#
# COMPACT_ATOMS: atom_id res chain seq x y z
N MET A 1 22.26 -38.78 -34.82
CA MET A 1 23.57 -38.33 -34.30
C MET A 1 23.33 -37.06 -33.51
N PRO A 2 23.43 -37.05 -32.19
CA PRO A 2 23.24 -35.87 -31.37
C PRO A 2 24.61 -35.15 -31.15
N ALA A 3 24.61 -33.82 -31.27
CA ALA A 3 25.76 -32.98 -30.98
C ALA A 3 25.83 -32.66 -29.47
N LEU A 4 27.03 -32.85 -28.92
CA LEU A 4 27.41 -32.66 -27.52
C LEU A 4 27.57 -31.18 -27.17
N LEU A 5 27.02 -30.79 -26.04
CA LEU A 5 27.26 -29.49 -25.37
C LEU A 5 28.54 -29.57 -24.51
N PRO A 6 29.35 -28.48 -24.40
CA PRO A 6 30.53 -28.47 -23.54
C PRO A 6 30.18 -28.14 -22.05
N PRO A 7 31.06 -28.51 -21.10
CA PRO A 7 30.77 -28.42 -19.67
C PRO A 7 31.01 -27.02 -19.07
N LEU A 8 30.18 -26.67 -18.08
CA LEU A 8 30.28 -25.46 -17.26
C LEU A 8 31.50 -25.50 -16.34
N ARG A 9 32.31 -24.46 -16.38
CA ARG A 9 33.44 -24.22 -15.48
C ARG A 9 32.95 -23.66 -14.14
N ASN A 10 33.28 -24.33 -13.06
CA ASN A 10 33.13 -23.86 -11.68
C ASN A 10 34.05 -22.65 -11.42
N VAL A 11 33.48 -21.55 -10.96
CA VAL A 11 34.23 -20.46 -10.33
C VAL A 11 33.93 -20.48 -8.83
N ARG A 12 34.90 -20.93 -8.05
CA ARG A 12 34.93 -20.80 -6.59
C ARG A 12 35.44 -19.38 -6.27
N GLY A 13 34.62 -18.55 -5.65
CA GLY A 13 35.00 -17.28 -5.06
C GLY A 13 35.11 -17.42 -3.54
N SER A 14 36.27 -17.07 -3.03
CA SER A 14 36.66 -17.17 -1.62
C SER A 14 35.94 -16.14 -0.73
N LEU A 15 35.39 -16.63 0.40
CA LEU A 15 34.97 -15.81 1.53
C LEU A 15 36.20 -15.49 2.41
N LEU A 16 36.52 -14.21 2.56
CA LEU A 16 37.40 -13.72 3.61
C LEU A 16 36.56 -13.31 4.82
N ALA A 17 36.68 -14.03 5.89
CA ALA A 17 36.21 -13.65 7.22
C ALA A 17 37.27 -12.81 7.92
N LEU A 18 36.94 -11.58 8.31
CA LEU A 18 37.71 -10.81 9.29
C LEU A 18 36.92 -10.77 10.59
N GLY A 19 37.43 -11.48 11.59
CA GLY A 19 37.02 -11.35 12.97
C GLY A 19 37.75 -10.20 13.64
N LEU A 20 37.03 -9.37 14.40
CA LEU A 20 37.60 -8.56 15.48
C LEU A 20 36.70 -8.70 16.70
N ALA A 21 37.25 -9.35 17.72
CA ALA A 21 36.72 -9.38 19.06
C ALA A 21 37.13 -8.11 19.80
N GLY A 22 36.17 -7.38 20.36
CA GLY A 22 36.42 -6.30 21.30
C GLY A 22 35.39 -6.38 22.43
N ALA A 23 35.86 -6.89 23.58
CA ALA A 23 35.07 -6.90 24.80
C ALA A 23 35.08 -5.51 25.43
N LEU A 24 33.89 -4.97 25.74
CA LEU A 24 33.73 -3.84 26.66
C LEU A 24 32.66 -4.15 27.69
N ALA A 25 33.03 -4.02 28.93
CA ALA A 25 32.27 -4.29 30.14
C ALA A 25 31.11 -3.29 30.32
N ILE A 26 29.96 -3.82 30.75
CA ILE A 26 28.79 -3.05 31.16
C ILE A 26 28.76 -2.97 32.68
N PRO A 27 28.57 -1.80 33.31
CA PRO A 27 28.24 -1.75 34.73
C PRO A 27 26.75 -1.92 34.96
N LEU A 28 26.37 -2.83 35.86
CA LEU A 28 25.04 -3.00 36.42
C LEU A 28 24.65 -1.78 37.26
N CYS A 29 23.46 -1.21 37.00
CA CYS A 29 22.75 -0.37 37.97
C CYS A 29 21.51 -1.11 38.47
N ALA A 30 21.36 -1.16 39.78
CA ALA A 30 20.28 -1.79 40.53
C ALA A 30 18.96 -0.98 40.50
N PRO A 31 17.79 -1.60 40.77
CA PRO A 31 16.51 -0.93 40.70
C PRO A 31 16.17 -0.09 41.91
N ALA A 32 15.59 1.09 41.71
CA ALA A 32 15.05 1.93 42.77
C ALA A 32 13.57 1.62 43.01
N SER A 33 13.23 1.49 44.29
CA SER A 33 11.93 1.11 44.84
C SER A 33 10.89 2.22 44.72
N ALA A 34 9.65 1.82 44.49
CA ALA A 34 8.46 2.66 44.47
C ALA A 34 7.99 3.04 45.88
N THR A 35 7.63 4.29 46.12
CA THR A 35 6.78 4.73 47.20
C THR A 35 5.56 5.50 46.63
N GLY A 36 4.36 5.05 46.98
CA GLY A 36 3.09 5.74 46.63
C GLY A 36 2.60 6.66 47.77
N PRO A 37 1.32 7.03 47.91
CA PRO A 37 0.63 8.00 47.06
C PRO A 37 0.20 9.28 47.83
N GLY A 38 0.11 10.41 47.15
CA GLY A 38 -0.49 11.64 47.67
C GLY A 38 -1.66 12.08 46.79
N GLY A 39 -2.82 12.26 47.38
CA GLY A 39 -4.05 12.71 46.70
C GLY A 39 -4.08 14.22 46.39
N PRO A 40 -5.12 14.72 45.70
CA PRO A 40 -5.07 15.94 44.94
C PRO A 40 -5.58 17.20 45.67
N PRO A 41 -5.21 18.41 45.29
CA PRO A 41 -6.03 19.59 45.47
C PRO A 41 -6.68 20.04 44.18
N GLY A 42 -7.99 20.17 44.19
CA GLY A 42 -8.78 20.74 43.12
C GLY A 42 -8.54 22.25 42.93
N GLY A 43 -8.49 22.67 41.67
CA GLY A 43 -8.56 24.06 41.26
C GLY A 43 -9.41 24.19 39.99
N PRO A 44 -10.02 25.33 39.69
CA PRO A 44 -11.13 25.45 38.75
C PRO A 44 -10.64 25.38 37.30
N HIS A 45 -11.16 24.44 36.56
CA HIS A 45 -10.96 24.32 35.12
C HIS A 45 -11.83 25.35 34.37
N GLY A 46 -11.24 26.45 33.97
CA GLY A 46 -11.70 27.22 32.85
C GLY A 46 -11.36 26.45 31.56
N GLY A 47 -12.37 25.85 30.91
CA GLY A 47 -12.21 25.23 29.60
C GLY A 47 -11.78 26.28 28.57
N PRO A 48 -10.89 25.93 27.61
CA PRO A 48 -10.56 26.84 26.54
C PRO A 48 -11.81 27.14 25.69
N PRO A 49 -11.97 28.36 25.14
CA PRO A 49 -13.07 28.67 24.26
C PRO A 49 -13.05 27.72 23.06
N ALA A 50 -14.23 27.25 22.65
CA ALA A 50 -14.41 26.44 21.44
C ALA A 50 -14.01 27.28 20.22
N GLY A 51 -12.72 27.27 19.93
CA GLY A 51 -12.18 27.75 18.65
C GLY A 51 -12.65 26.82 17.55
N GLY A 52 -13.14 27.38 16.44
CA GLY A 52 -13.43 26.61 15.23
C GLY A 52 -12.22 25.78 14.80
N PRO A 53 -12.37 24.79 13.90
CA PRO A 53 -11.29 23.91 13.47
C PRO A 53 -10.10 24.77 13.01
N ALA A 54 -8.90 24.44 13.53
CA ALA A 54 -7.68 25.16 13.19
C ALA A 54 -7.45 25.16 11.69
N ALA A 55 -7.07 26.30 11.12
CA ALA A 55 -6.73 26.38 9.70
C ALA A 55 -5.51 25.48 9.40
N PRO A 56 -5.49 24.77 8.26
CA PRO A 56 -4.35 23.94 7.90
C PRO A 56 -3.09 24.77 7.68
N ARG A 57 -1.95 24.25 8.14
CA ARG A 57 -0.63 24.89 8.01
C ARG A 57 -0.27 25.05 6.52
N PRO A 58 0.43 26.10 6.13
CA PRO A 58 0.98 26.21 4.78
C PRO A 58 2.05 25.15 4.53
N SER A 59 2.18 24.71 3.28
CA SER A 59 3.32 23.90 2.84
C SER A 59 4.63 24.66 3.02
N THR A 60 5.66 23.96 3.48
CA THR A 60 7.04 24.46 3.55
C THR A 60 7.89 23.99 2.35
N ALA A 61 7.36 23.10 1.53
CA ALA A 61 8.03 22.61 0.34
C ALA A 61 7.88 23.62 -0.82
N THR A 62 8.98 24.24 -1.24
CA THR A 62 8.98 25.28 -2.29
C THR A 62 9.45 24.79 -3.63
N GLY A 63 10.41 23.86 -3.64
CA GLY A 63 11.05 23.36 -4.86
C GLY A 63 11.81 24.46 -5.63
N GLU A 64 12.24 25.54 -4.98
CA GLU A 64 12.88 26.68 -5.64
C GLU A 64 14.14 26.29 -6.40
N ASN A 65 14.92 25.35 -5.86
CA ASN A 65 16.18 24.89 -6.46
C ASN A 65 16.00 23.84 -7.55
N VAL A 66 14.77 23.41 -7.84
CA VAL A 66 14.47 22.43 -8.87
C VAL A 66 14.13 23.13 -10.18
N ALA A 67 14.69 22.65 -11.29
CA ALA A 67 14.38 23.21 -12.61
C ALA A 67 12.89 22.97 -12.98
N ASN A 68 12.32 23.90 -13.75
CA ASN A 68 10.98 23.72 -14.30
C ASN A 68 11.08 22.88 -15.57
N PRO A 69 10.47 21.70 -15.63
CA PRO A 69 10.46 20.89 -16.83
C PRO A 69 9.44 21.41 -17.85
N LEU A 70 9.61 21.02 -19.11
CA LEU A 70 8.62 21.17 -20.16
C LEU A 70 7.61 20.04 -20.07
N LEU A 71 6.32 20.38 -20.03
CA LEU A 71 5.21 19.43 -20.10
C LEU A 71 4.62 19.40 -21.50
N THR A 72 4.35 18.20 -22.00
CA THR A 72 3.65 17.96 -23.27
C THR A 72 2.49 17.02 -23.01
N GLY A 73 1.28 17.43 -23.32
CA GLY A 73 0.08 16.62 -23.12
C GLY A 73 -1.17 17.45 -22.88
N PRO A 74 -2.30 16.82 -22.50
CA PRO A 74 -2.42 15.35 -22.33
C PRO A 74 -2.17 14.58 -23.62
N ILE A 75 -1.56 13.39 -23.52
CA ILE A 75 -1.26 12.52 -24.65
C ILE A 75 -2.53 11.79 -25.08
N ALA A 76 -3.00 12.04 -26.29
CA ALA A 76 -4.20 11.39 -26.80
C ALA A 76 -3.99 9.86 -26.95
N ASN A 77 -5.05 9.10 -26.71
CA ASN A 77 -5.08 7.70 -27.10
C ASN A 77 -5.30 7.59 -28.61
N THR A 78 -4.45 6.80 -29.26
CA THR A 78 -4.56 6.51 -30.71
C THR A 78 -5.19 5.15 -30.99
N SER A 79 -5.47 4.38 -29.94
CA SER A 79 -6.23 3.14 -29.99
C SER A 79 -6.96 2.92 -28.65
N PRO A 80 -8.05 2.11 -28.63
CA PRO A 80 -8.69 1.72 -27.38
C PRO A 80 -7.75 0.98 -26.43
N VAL A 81 -8.02 1.06 -25.13
CA VAL A 81 -7.33 0.25 -24.11
C VAL A 81 -7.48 -1.24 -24.42
N GLY A 82 -6.39 -1.99 -24.30
CA GLY A 82 -6.34 -3.42 -24.67
C GLY A 82 -6.07 -3.70 -26.14
N SER A 83 -5.97 -2.67 -27.00
CA SER A 83 -5.58 -2.84 -28.41
C SER A 83 -4.13 -3.31 -28.54
N PRO A 84 -3.82 -4.28 -29.43
CA PRO A 84 -2.44 -4.70 -29.71
C PRO A 84 -1.56 -3.60 -30.33
N LYS A 85 -2.16 -2.46 -30.71
CA LYS A 85 -1.42 -1.28 -31.19
C LYS A 85 -0.80 -0.47 -30.04
N HIS A 86 -1.17 -0.75 -28.78
CA HIS A 86 -0.65 -0.10 -27.59
C HIS A 86 -0.68 1.45 -27.65
N GLY A 87 -1.70 2.02 -28.28
CA GLY A 87 -1.86 3.47 -28.42
C GLY A 87 -2.56 4.14 -27.23
N TYR A 88 -2.43 3.58 -26.03
CA TYR A 88 -3.00 4.02 -24.76
C TYR A 88 -1.94 3.96 -23.64
N PRO A 89 -2.16 4.53 -22.44
CA PRO A 89 -1.20 4.46 -21.34
C PRO A 89 -0.92 3.02 -20.91
N PHE A 90 0.36 2.65 -20.76
CA PHE A 90 0.75 1.36 -20.21
C PHE A 90 0.15 1.18 -18.81
N LEU A 91 -0.46 0.02 -18.54
CA LEU A 91 -1.25 -0.29 -17.35
C LEU A 91 -2.39 0.72 -17.09
N ALA A 92 -2.97 1.31 -18.16
CA ALA A 92 -4.17 2.13 -18.03
C ALA A 92 -5.18 1.44 -17.10
N THR A 93 -5.69 2.17 -16.10
CA THR A 93 -6.55 1.58 -15.07
C THR A 93 -7.84 1.01 -15.66
N ASP A 94 -8.34 -0.07 -15.10
CA ASP A 94 -9.65 -0.67 -15.38
C ASP A 94 -10.74 -0.19 -14.40
N VAL A 95 -10.36 0.64 -13.43
CA VAL A 95 -11.32 1.31 -12.54
C VAL A 95 -12.22 2.25 -13.36
N ASP A 96 -13.52 2.18 -13.16
CA ASP A 96 -14.46 3.12 -13.79
C ASP A 96 -14.35 4.52 -13.18
N LEU A 97 -13.25 5.19 -13.54
CA LEU A 97 -12.95 6.54 -13.08
C LEU A 97 -14.07 7.54 -13.44
N ARG A 98 -14.71 7.37 -14.59
CA ARG A 98 -15.77 8.29 -15.04
C ARG A 98 -16.97 8.26 -14.10
N SER A 99 -17.42 7.08 -13.72
CA SER A 99 -18.52 6.94 -12.75
C SER A 99 -18.14 7.43 -11.36
N ALA A 100 -16.85 7.40 -11.04
CA ALA A 100 -16.31 7.97 -9.80
C ALA A 100 -16.04 9.48 -9.86
N GLY A 101 -16.31 10.14 -11.00
CA GLY A 101 -16.04 11.57 -11.19
C GLY A 101 -14.55 11.91 -11.34
N TYR A 102 -13.73 10.94 -11.80
CA TYR A 102 -12.30 11.08 -12.03
C TYR A 102 -11.94 10.99 -13.51
N VAL A 103 -10.73 11.43 -13.82
CA VAL A 103 -10.11 11.30 -15.14
C VAL A 103 -8.71 10.74 -15.01
N GLU A 104 -8.29 9.94 -16.02
CA GLU A 104 -6.89 9.53 -16.22
C GLU A 104 -6.33 10.27 -17.42
N GLN A 105 -5.15 10.86 -17.27
CA GLN A 105 -4.42 11.54 -18.34
C GLN A 105 -2.92 11.24 -18.22
N GLU A 106 -2.25 11.21 -19.38
CA GLU A 106 -0.81 11.01 -19.46
C GLU A 106 -0.13 12.24 -20.06
N PHE A 107 1.06 12.57 -19.55
CA PHE A 107 1.87 13.69 -19.99
C PHE A 107 3.32 13.24 -20.18
N PHE A 108 4.03 13.87 -21.12
CA PHE A 108 5.49 13.78 -21.16
C PHE A 108 6.10 14.95 -20.42
N VAL A 109 7.19 14.65 -19.70
CA VAL A 109 8.00 15.61 -18.95
C VAL A 109 9.39 15.57 -19.54
N SER A 110 9.93 16.73 -19.92
CA SER A 110 11.25 16.85 -20.55
C SER A 110 12.03 18.00 -19.92
N GLY A 111 13.34 17.86 -19.89
CA GLY A 111 14.22 18.90 -19.35
C GLY A 111 15.67 18.43 -19.34
N THR A 112 16.44 19.05 -18.49
CA THR A 112 17.80 18.61 -18.16
C THR A 112 17.84 18.27 -16.68
N ALA A 113 18.38 17.09 -16.34
CA ALA A 113 18.46 16.60 -14.97
C ALA A 113 19.90 16.68 -14.44
N THR A 114 20.00 16.80 -13.13
CA THR A 114 21.24 16.66 -12.36
C THR A 114 21.40 15.20 -11.97
N SER A 115 22.58 14.64 -12.22
CA SER A 115 23.00 13.35 -11.70
C SER A 115 23.52 13.51 -10.27
N TYR A 116 23.03 12.68 -9.36
CA TYR A 116 23.40 12.70 -7.95
C TYR A 116 24.04 11.41 -7.51
N ALA A 117 25.18 11.51 -6.80
CA ALA A 117 25.72 10.42 -5.99
C ALA A 117 25.12 10.48 -4.58
N THR A 118 24.56 9.35 -4.12
CA THR A 118 23.93 9.21 -2.81
C THR A 118 24.72 8.25 -1.93
N ARG A 119 24.85 8.54 -0.64
CA ARG A 119 25.56 7.69 0.32
C ARG A 119 24.85 7.68 1.66
N GLY A 120 24.21 6.56 1.98
CA GLY A 120 23.55 6.37 3.28
C GLY A 120 22.55 7.49 3.60
N THR A 121 22.81 8.21 4.69
CA THR A 121 21.97 9.34 5.13
C THR A 121 22.54 10.71 4.78
N ASP A 122 23.65 10.77 4.02
CA ASP A 122 24.30 12.02 3.65
C ASP A 122 23.49 12.77 2.59
N THR A 123 23.61 14.09 2.56
CA THR A 123 23.10 14.89 1.45
C THR A 123 23.88 14.55 0.17
N ALA A 124 23.16 14.42 -0.95
CA ALA A 124 23.75 14.04 -2.24
C ALA A 124 24.83 15.03 -2.71
N THR A 125 25.78 14.49 -3.44
CA THR A 125 26.74 15.31 -4.21
C THR A 125 26.37 15.31 -5.68
N VAL A 126 26.55 16.47 -6.34
CA VAL A 126 26.32 16.60 -7.77
C VAL A 126 27.45 15.91 -8.53
N VAL A 127 27.11 15.00 -9.45
CA VAL A 127 28.05 14.32 -10.35
C VAL A 127 28.12 15.05 -11.69
N SER A 128 26.98 15.36 -12.28
CA SER A 128 26.88 16.12 -13.52
C SER A 128 25.56 16.88 -13.60
N THR A 129 25.51 17.89 -14.44
CA THR A 129 24.32 18.71 -14.69
C THR A 129 24.04 18.80 -16.19
N GLY A 130 22.84 19.28 -16.55
CA GLY A 130 22.50 19.49 -17.96
C GLY A 130 22.20 18.21 -18.73
N ASN A 131 21.96 17.08 -18.07
CA ASN A 131 21.69 15.80 -18.71
C ASN A 131 20.27 15.79 -19.29
N PRO A 132 20.09 15.73 -20.63
CA PRO A 132 18.75 15.79 -21.20
C PRO A 132 17.95 14.54 -20.84
N TYR A 133 16.66 14.74 -20.58
CA TYR A 133 15.74 13.63 -20.32
C TYR A 133 14.34 13.90 -20.89
N ARG A 134 13.62 12.82 -21.14
CA ARG A 134 12.19 12.81 -21.42
C ARG A 134 11.56 11.59 -20.79
N THR A 135 10.58 11.81 -19.92
CA THR A 135 9.82 10.74 -19.27
C THR A 135 8.33 10.99 -19.32
N ARG A 136 7.53 10.15 -18.63
CA ARG A 136 6.06 10.29 -18.54
C ARG A 136 5.57 10.49 -17.12
N LEU A 137 4.42 11.14 -17.01
CA LEU A 137 3.55 11.15 -15.85
C LEU A 137 2.20 10.54 -16.23
N VAL A 138 1.62 9.72 -15.37
CA VAL A 138 0.21 9.36 -15.39
C VAL A 138 -0.48 10.08 -14.24
N VAL A 139 -1.61 10.72 -14.51
CA VAL A 139 -2.35 11.52 -13.53
C VAL A 139 -3.78 11.02 -13.45
N ARG A 140 -4.23 10.66 -12.24
CA ARG A 140 -5.61 10.34 -11.92
C ARG A 140 -6.11 11.37 -10.93
N ARG A 141 -7.18 12.09 -11.26
CA ARG A 141 -7.62 13.23 -10.47
C ARG A 141 -9.12 13.45 -10.57
N PRO A 142 -9.73 14.14 -9.60
CA PRO A 142 -11.11 14.62 -9.74
C PRO A 142 -11.31 15.42 -11.05
N ALA A 143 -12.43 15.20 -11.71
CA ALA A 143 -12.85 16.02 -12.85
C ALA A 143 -13.37 17.40 -12.39
N ASP A 144 -14.04 17.44 -11.23
CA ASP A 144 -14.57 18.66 -10.60
C ASP A 144 -13.59 19.17 -9.53
N ALA A 145 -13.24 20.44 -9.62
CA ALA A 145 -12.36 21.11 -8.66
C ALA A 145 -12.89 21.09 -7.21
N ARG A 146 -14.21 21.01 -7.02
CA ARG A 146 -14.83 20.93 -5.69
C ARG A 146 -14.62 19.59 -5.01
N ALA A 147 -14.38 18.53 -5.78
CA ALA A 147 -14.08 17.20 -5.24
C ALA A 147 -12.59 17.03 -4.89
N PHE A 148 -11.72 17.95 -5.27
CA PHE A 148 -10.30 17.87 -4.97
C PHE A 148 -10.01 18.33 -3.53
N ASN A 149 -9.41 17.44 -2.72
CA ASN A 149 -9.07 17.74 -1.33
C ASN A 149 -7.82 18.63 -1.15
N GLY A 150 -7.13 18.97 -2.24
CA GLY A 150 -5.91 19.79 -2.22
C GLY A 150 -4.63 18.99 -2.04
N VAL A 151 -4.66 17.66 -2.08
CA VAL A 151 -3.50 16.79 -1.86
C VAL A 151 -3.21 15.94 -3.10
N VAL A 152 -1.92 15.87 -3.46
CA VAL A 152 -1.42 14.96 -4.48
C VAL A 152 -0.61 13.86 -3.82
N ILE A 153 -0.91 12.62 -4.14
CA ILE A 153 -0.06 11.45 -3.89
C ILE A 153 0.83 11.26 -5.12
N ALA A 154 2.15 11.45 -4.96
CA ALA A 154 3.13 11.27 -6.02
C ALA A 154 3.83 9.91 -5.83
N GLU A 155 3.47 8.93 -6.64
CA GLU A 155 4.03 7.59 -6.57
C GLU A 155 5.27 7.46 -7.43
N TRP A 156 6.38 7.04 -6.82
CA TRP A 156 7.55 6.57 -7.53
C TRP A 156 7.28 5.14 -8.00
N TYR A 157 7.12 4.92 -9.28
CA TYR A 157 6.81 3.59 -9.82
C TYR A 157 7.82 2.54 -9.40
N ASN A 158 7.32 1.40 -8.95
CA ASN A 158 8.14 0.21 -8.74
C ASN A 158 8.54 -0.39 -10.10
N VAL A 159 9.82 -0.77 -10.25
CA VAL A 159 10.34 -1.34 -11.49
C VAL A 159 10.98 -2.73 -11.30
N SER A 160 10.67 -3.43 -10.21
CA SER A 160 11.23 -4.75 -9.91
C SER A 160 10.98 -5.78 -11.00
N ASN A 161 9.88 -5.66 -11.73
CA ASN A 161 9.53 -6.53 -12.84
C ASN A 161 10.04 -6.04 -14.21
N GLN A 162 10.93 -5.04 -14.25
CA GLN A 162 11.47 -4.42 -15.45
C GLN A 162 10.45 -3.57 -16.25
N TRP A 163 9.35 -3.16 -15.64
CA TRP A 163 8.38 -2.17 -16.12
C TRP A 163 7.78 -1.40 -14.95
N ASP A 164 7.14 -0.28 -15.26
CA ASP A 164 6.47 0.55 -14.25
C ASP A 164 5.28 -0.17 -13.63
N GLN A 165 5.19 -0.15 -12.29
CA GLN A 165 4.06 -0.66 -11.52
C GLN A 165 3.60 0.38 -10.50
N GLU A 166 2.30 0.58 -10.40
CA GLU A 166 1.62 1.54 -9.54
C GLU A 166 1.04 0.86 -8.29
N VAL A 167 1.92 0.30 -7.46
CA VAL A 167 1.54 -0.56 -6.34
C VAL A 167 0.65 0.16 -5.33
N ASP A 168 0.97 1.42 -5.01
CA ASP A 168 0.19 2.19 -4.04
C ASP A 168 -1.17 2.62 -4.62
N TRP A 169 -1.27 2.82 -5.95
CA TRP A 169 -2.58 2.96 -6.59
C TRP A 169 -3.40 1.67 -6.46
N PHE A 170 -2.84 0.50 -6.76
CA PHE A 170 -3.56 -0.78 -6.63
C PHE A 170 -4.02 -1.03 -5.19
N GLN A 171 -3.25 -0.64 -4.20
CA GLN A 171 -3.62 -0.81 -2.79
C GLN A 171 -4.68 0.19 -2.32
N SER A 172 -4.67 1.43 -2.83
CA SER A 172 -5.40 2.52 -2.16
C SER A 172 -6.36 3.31 -3.04
N HIS A 173 -6.55 2.93 -4.32
CA HIS A 173 -7.34 3.76 -5.25
C HIS A 173 -8.77 4.04 -4.79
N GLU A 174 -9.46 3.08 -4.16
CA GLU A 174 -10.83 3.30 -3.67
C GLU A 174 -10.85 4.39 -2.58
N HIS A 175 -9.85 4.39 -1.70
CA HIS A 175 -9.70 5.40 -0.67
C HIS A 175 -9.32 6.76 -1.28
N LEU A 176 -8.30 6.79 -2.13
CA LEU A 176 -7.83 8.03 -2.76
C LEU A 176 -8.94 8.71 -3.58
N ILE A 177 -9.72 7.93 -4.32
CA ILE A 177 -10.87 8.43 -5.09
C ILE A 177 -11.95 8.99 -4.14
N ARG A 178 -12.33 8.23 -3.13
CA ARG A 178 -13.40 8.61 -2.19
C ARG A 178 -13.06 9.88 -1.42
N GLU A 179 -11.80 10.02 -1.00
CA GLU A 179 -11.33 11.16 -0.21
C GLU A 179 -10.86 12.35 -1.07
N GLY A 180 -10.98 12.26 -2.41
CA GLY A 180 -10.73 13.38 -3.32
C GLY A 180 -9.26 13.70 -3.57
N TYR A 181 -8.34 12.75 -3.39
CA TYR A 181 -6.92 12.93 -3.73
C TYR A 181 -6.72 12.97 -5.24
N ALA A 182 -5.72 13.72 -5.71
CA ALA A 182 -5.12 13.44 -7.00
C ALA A 182 -3.94 12.48 -6.81
N TRP A 183 -3.78 11.55 -7.75
CA TRP A 183 -2.64 10.62 -7.77
C TRP A 183 -1.82 10.84 -9.05
N VAL A 184 -0.48 10.76 -8.91
CA VAL A 184 0.47 10.96 -10.00
C VAL A 184 1.53 9.88 -9.93
N GLY A 185 1.63 9.05 -10.97
CA GLY A 185 2.69 8.07 -11.12
C GLY A 185 3.83 8.61 -11.98
N VAL A 186 5.08 8.44 -11.53
CA VAL A 186 6.29 8.99 -12.16
C VAL A 186 7.19 7.87 -12.67
N SER A 187 7.44 7.82 -13.99
CA SER A 187 8.39 6.92 -14.64
C SER A 187 9.81 7.51 -14.55
N ALA A 188 10.48 7.34 -13.41
CA ALA A 188 11.77 7.98 -13.17
C ALA A 188 12.98 7.09 -13.48
N GLN A 189 12.81 5.75 -13.52
CA GLN A 189 13.92 4.80 -13.57
C GLN A 189 14.11 4.16 -14.93
N ARG A 190 15.38 3.86 -15.24
CA ARG A 190 15.81 3.23 -16.48
C ARG A 190 15.08 1.91 -16.76
N ALA A 191 14.92 1.05 -15.75
CA ALA A 191 14.28 -0.25 -15.94
C ALA A 191 12.83 -0.12 -16.44
N GLY A 192 12.04 0.82 -15.92
CA GLY A 192 10.67 1.07 -16.38
C GLY A 192 10.58 1.58 -17.82
N VAL A 193 11.58 2.36 -18.26
CA VAL A 193 11.57 3.02 -19.58
C VAL A 193 12.30 2.20 -20.63
N HIS A 194 13.52 1.70 -20.34
CA HIS A 194 14.47 1.19 -21.34
C HIS A 194 14.67 -0.33 -21.34
N SER A 195 14.11 -1.07 -20.40
CA SER A 195 14.24 -2.54 -20.39
C SER A 195 13.57 -3.18 -21.62
N ALA A 196 13.86 -4.46 -21.85
CA ALA A 196 13.24 -5.23 -22.93
C ALA A 196 11.71 -5.38 -22.80
N THR A 197 11.15 -5.13 -21.62
CA THR A 197 9.71 -5.15 -21.32
C THR A 197 9.20 -3.78 -20.86
N GLY A 198 10.07 -2.77 -20.87
CA GLY A 198 9.73 -1.41 -20.47
C GLY A 198 8.93 -0.64 -21.53
N LEU A 199 8.60 0.60 -21.21
CA LEU A 199 7.70 1.45 -22.00
C LEU A 199 8.08 1.54 -23.48
N LYS A 200 9.37 1.76 -23.78
CA LYS A 200 9.85 1.92 -25.18
C LYS A 200 9.68 0.64 -26.00
N ALA A 201 9.88 -0.51 -25.38
CA ALA A 201 9.69 -1.80 -26.03
C ALA A 201 8.21 -2.15 -26.18
N TRP A 202 7.39 -1.84 -25.16
CA TRP A 202 5.97 -2.11 -25.17
C TRP A 202 5.21 -1.31 -26.25
N SER A 203 5.50 -0.02 -26.39
CA SER A 203 4.90 0.82 -27.43
C SER A 203 5.91 1.79 -28.02
N PRO A 204 6.71 1.37 -29.01
CA PRO A 204 7.68 2.26 -29.68
C PRO A 204 7.03 3.51 -30.29
N ALA A 205 5.79 3.37 -30.81
CA ALA A 205 5.05 4.49 -31.39
C ALA A 205 4.67 5.56 -30.37
N ARG A 206 4.32 5.14 -29.13
CA ARG A 206 3.92 6.07 -28.06
C ARG A 206 5.12 6.54 -27.25
N TYR A 207 6.04 5.64 -26.90
CA TYR A 207 7.10 5.87 -25.92
C TYR A 207 8.51 5.86 -26.50
N GLY A 208 8.67 5.70 -27.80
CA GLY A 208 10.01 5.61 -28.44
C GLY A 208 10.91 6.83 -28.19
N THR A 209 10.32 8.00 -27.93
CA THR A 209 11.04 9.24 -27.64
C THR A 209 11.43 9.41 -26.16
N LEU A 210 11.03 8.50 -25.27
CA LEU A 210 11.40 8.58 -23.86
C LEU A 210 12.89 8.24 -23.69
N ASP A 211 13.56 8.97 -22.82
CA ASP A 211 14.92 8.73 -22.41
C ASP A 211 15.18 9.28 -21.01
N VAL A 212 15.65 8.44 -20.11
CA VAL A 212 16.02 8.80 -18.72
C VAL A 212 17.49 8.53 -18.45
N THR A 213 18.30 8.40 -19.53
CA THR A 213 19.72 8.03 -19.50
C THR A 213 20.64 9.05 -20.18
N ALA A 214 20.10 10.22 -20.54
CA ALA A 214 20.83 11.24 -21.30
C ALA A 214 21.53 10.67 -22.56
N GLY A 215 20.77 9.94 -23.38
CA GLY A 215 21.31 9.28 -24.59
C GLY A 215 22.21 8.08 -24.27
N GLY A 216 22.08 7.48 -23.10
CA GLY A 216 22.93 6.35 -22.65
C GLY A 216 24.23 6.76 -21.99
N THR A 217 24.45 8.06 -21.73
CA THR A 217 25.65 8.55 -21.03
C THR A 217 25.59 8.38 -19.52
N VAL A 218 24.39 8.21 -18.94
CA VAL A 218 24.12 7.96 -17.52
C VAL A 218 23.17 6.78 -17.41
N ASP A 219 23.65 5.62 -16.99
CA ASP A 219 22.91 4.36 -17.02
C ASP A 219 22.65 3.74 -15.62
N ASP A 220 23.06 4.43 -14.56
CA ASP A 220 23.01 3.98 -13.16
C ASP A 220 21.80 4.50 -12.36
N ASP A 221 20.76 5.02 -13.02
CA ASP A 221 19.60 5.67 -12.40
C ASP A 221 19.90 6.92 -11.55
N SER A 222 21.11 7.49 -11.59
CA SER A 222 21.46 8.69 -10.81
C SER A 222 20.68 9.94 -11.23
N LEU A 223 20.13 9.97 -12.46
CA LEU A 223 19.22 11.02 -12.93
C LEU A 223 17.83 10.92 -12.35
N SER A 224 17.40 9.72 -11.94
CA SER A 224 16.02 9.46 -11.50
C SER A 224 15.57 10.36 -10.36
N TYR A 225 16.49 10.76 -9.51
CA TYR A 225 16.22 11.63 -8.35
C TYR A 225 15.78 13.03 -8.78
N ASP A 226 16.51 13.65 -9.71
CA ASP A 226 16.14 14.98 -10.20
C ASP A 226 14.94 14.93 -11.15
N ILE A 227 14.83 13.89 -11.97
CA ILE A 227 13.64 13.63 -12.79
C ILE A 227 12.38 13.59 -11.92
N PHE A 228 12.43 12.87 -10.78
CA PHE A 228 11.33 12.83 -9.83
C PHE A 228 11.06 14.21 -9.21
N SER A 229 12.09 14.93 -8.79
CA SER A 229 11.96 16.31 -8.27
C SER A 229 11.25 17.23 -9.25
N GLN A 230 11.68 17.21 -10.52
CA GLN A 230 11.10 18.05 -11.57
C GLN A 230 9.66 17.66 -11.90
N ALA A 231 9.34 16.35 -11.89
CA ALA A 231 7.98 15.86 -12.07
C ALA A 231 7.05 16.37 -10.95
N VAL A 232 7.48 16.26 -9.69
CA VAL A 232 6.73 16.79 -8.53
C VAL A 232 6.59 18.30 -8.63
N LYS A 233 7.65 19.03 -9.02
CA LYS A 233 7.58 20.49 -9.21
C LYS A 233 6.57 20.88 -10.28
N ALA A 234 6.52 20.16 -11.40
CA ALA A 234 5.54 20.40 -12.46
C ALA A 234 4.09 20.23 -11.96
N VAL A 235 3.86 19.25 -11.09
CA VAL A 235 2.56 19.03 -10.45
C VAL A 235 2.22 20.16 -9.48
N ARG A 236 3.16 20.55 -8.61
CA ARG A 236 2.99 21.68 -7.68
C ARG A 236 2.71 23.01 -8.39
N GLY A 237 3.40 23.24 -9.48
CA GLY A 237 3.26 24.44 -10.30
C GLY A 237 2.09 24.40 -11.28
N SER A 238 1.32 23.30 -11.32
CA SER A 238 0.23 23.14 -12.28
C SER A 238 -0.80 24.26 -12.17
N THR A 239 -1.03 24.94 -13.28
CA THR A 239 -2.04 25.99 -13.42
C THR A 239 -2.75 25.85 -14.75
N GLY A 240 -4.03 26.22 -14.78
CA GLY A 240 -4.84 26.18 -15.99
C GLY A 240 -5.12 24.74 -16.49
N THR A 241 -5.94 24.66 -17.53
CA THR A 241 -6.49 23.40 -18.03
C THR A 241 -5.49 22.52 -18.79
N LYS A 242 -4.35 23.07 -19.21
CA LYS A 242 -3.29 22.36 -19.94
C LYS A 242 -2.24 21.71 -19.02
N GLY A 243 -2.24 22.05 -17.74
CA GLY A 243 -1.34 21.45 -16.75
C GLY A 243 -1.80 20.04 -16.34
N PRO A 244 -0.93 19.27 -15.67
CA PRO A 244 -1.22 17.90 -15.28
C PRO A 244 -2.43 17.79 -14.35
N LEU A 245 -2.73 18.81 -13.58
CA LEU A 245 -3.92 18.84 -12.72
C LEU A 245 -5.18 19.39 -13.41
N GLY A 246 -5.12 19.70 -14.73
CA GLY A 246 -6.31 19.96 -15.58
C GLY A 246 -7.23 21.07 -15.08
N GLY A 247 -6.69 22.14 -14.49
CA GLY A 247 -7.45 23.25 -13.95
C GLY A 247 -7.92 23.10 -12.50
N LEU A 248 -7.55 22.03 -11.82
CA LEU A 248 -7.70 21.96 -10.37
C LEU A 248 -6.88 23.09 -9.71
N PRO A 249 -7.26 23.53 -8.51
CA PRO A 249 -6.43 24.43 -7.71
C PRO A 249 -5.02 23.87 -7.51
N ARG A 250 -4.05 24.75 -7.29
CA ARG A 250 -2.70 24.28 -6.91
C ARG A 250 -2.80 23.37 -5.69
N PRO A 251 -2.08 22.22 -5.70
CA PRO A 251 -2.11 21.35 -4.55
C PRO A 251 -1.53 22.07 -3.33
N ARG A 252 -2.21 21.89 -2.20
CA ARG A 252 -1.74 22.40 -0.92
C ARG A 252 -0.55 21.58 -0.43
N TYR A 253 -0.62 20.26 -0.63
CA TYR A 253 0.43 19.33 -0.23
C TYR A 253 0.71 18.31 -1.33
N VAL A 254 1.96 17.84 -1.37
CA VAL A 254 2.39 16.69 -2.16
C VAL A 254 3.04 15.69 -1.21
N ILE A 255 2.46 14.52 -1.11
CA ILE A 255 2.95 13.37 -0.35
C ILE A 255 3.54 12.39 -1.36
N ALA A 256 4.84 12.06 -1.23
CA ALA A 256 5.43 11.03 -2.07
C ALA A 256 5.20 9.65 -1.46
N THR A 257 5.00 8.66 -2.31
CA THR A 257 4.88 7.25 -1.91
C THR A 257 5.66 6.33 -2.84
N GLY A 258 5.99 5.14 -2.38
CA GLY A 258 6.64 4.10 -3.14
C GLY A 258 6.67 2.80 -2.36
N HIS A 259 6.58 1.68 -3.07
CA HIS A 259 6.54 0.34 -2.50
C HIS A 259 7.83 -0.44 -2.81
N SER A 260 8.35 -1.19 -1.83
CA SER A 260 9.44 -2.14 -2.07
C SER A 260 10.71 -1.46 -2.60
N GLN A 261 11.14 -1.81 -3.80
CA GLN A 261 12.29 -1.24 -4.49
C GLN A 261 12.15 0.30 -4.59
N SER A 262 10.97 0.81 -4.93
CA SER A 262 10.74 2.26 -5.00
C SER A 262 10.64 2.92 -3.62
N ALA A 263 10.23 2.21 -2.55
CA ALA A 263 10.38 2.68 -1.18
C ALA A 263 11.87 2.87 -0.81
N GLY A 264 12.74 1.96 -1.24
CA GLY A 264 14.19 2.09 -1.09
C GLY A 264 14.75 3.30 -1.83
N ARG A 265 14.30 3.52 -3.08
CA ARG A 265 14.67 4.71 -3.86
C ARG A 265 14.18 6.00 -3.20
N LEU A 266 12.95 6.01 -2.74
CA LEU A 266 12.35 7.17 -2.08
C LEU A 266 13.01 7.47 -0.72
N ALA A 267 13.43 6.44 0.03
CA ALA A 267 14.23 6.63 1.25
C ALA A 267 15.59 7.28 0.95
N ASN A 268 16.28 6.84 -0.11
CA ASN A 268 17.51 7.47 -0.57
C ASN A 268 17.27 8.91 -1.05
N TYR A 269 16.18 9.13 -1.79
CA TYR A 269 15.75 10.48 -2.20
C TYR A 269 15.52 11.38 -0.98
N TYR A 270 14.77 10.89 -0.01
CA TYR A 270 14.49 11.62 1.24
C TYR A 270 15.78 12.03 1.95
N ASN A 271 16.69 11.09 2.12
CA ASN A 271 17.96 11.35 2.81
C ASN A 271 18.85 12.34 2.05
N ALA A 272 18.99 12.14 0.74
CA ALA A 272 20.04 12.74 -0.03
C ALA A 272 19.60 13.95 -0.85
N VAL A 273 18.41 13.92 -1.45
CA VAL A 273 17.98 14.90 -2.46
C VAL A 273 16.88 15.83 -1.94
N GLN A 274 15.99 15.36 -1.07
CA GLN A 274 14.95 16.22 -0.47
C GLN A 274 15.52 17.47 0.22
N PRO A 275 16.67 17.42 0.93
CA PRO A 275 17.29 18.64 1.50
C PRO A 275 17.67 19.69 0.45
N LEU A 276 17.99 19.26 -0.76
CA LEU A 276 18.37 20.13 -1.89
C LEU A 276 17.16 20.60 -2.67
N ALA A 277 16.24 19.69 -2.94
CA ALA A 277 15.08 19.90 -3.80
C ALA A 277 13.90 20.55 -3.08
N ASN A 278 13.65 20.19 -1.84
CA ASN A 278 12.54 20.66 -0.99
C ASN A 278 11.18 20.70 -1.74
N VAL A 279 10.81 19.60 -2.39
CA VAL A 279 9.55 19.52 -3.18
C VAL A 279 8.44 18.72 -2.52
N LEU A 280 8.74 17.98 -1.43
CA LEU A 280 7.80 17.09 -0.75
C LEU A 280 7.39 17.64 0.60
N ASP A 281 6.10 17.53 0.94
CA ASP A 281 5.58 17.85 2.27
C ASP A 281 5.67 16.68 3.24
N ALA A 282 5.57 15.46 2.74
CA ALA A 282 5.74 14.22 3.50
C ALA A 282 6.11 13.06 2.57
N VAL A 283 6.54 11.95 3.18
CA VAL A 283 6.87 10.70 2.50
C VAL A 283 6.15 9.54 3.20
N VAL A 284 5.54 8.66 2.42
CA VAL A 284 4.98 7.38 2.88
C VAL A 284 5.80 6.26 2.23
N LEU A 285 6.50 5.47 3.03
CA LEU A 285 7.28 4.32 2.59
C LEU A 285 6.45 3.06 2.83
N HIS A 286 6.10 2.36 1.78
CA HIS A 286 5.31 1.15 1.83
C HIS A 286 6.20 -0.08 1.56
N GLY A 287 6.25 -1.01 2.50
CA GLY A 287 6.95 -2.29 2.36
C GLY A 287 8.46 -2.13 2.14
N GLY A 288 9.16 -1.39 3.01
CA GLY A 288 10.61 -1.27 2.92
C GLY A 288 11.17 0.10 3.26
N GLY A 289 12.16 0.50 2.48
CA GLY A 289 12.98 1.70 2.71
C GLY A 289 14.27 1.38 3.46
N GLY A 290 15.09 2.41 3.71
CA GLY A 290 16.36 2.32 4.41
C GLY A 290 16.36 3.04 5.77
N VAL A 291 17.53 3.18 6.36
CA VAL A 291 17.74 4.06 7.49
C VAL A 291 17.51 5.51 7.04
N LEU A 292 16.74 6.26 7.83
CA LEU A 292 16.37 7.63 7.52
C LEU A 292 17.13 8.60 8.41
N ARG A 293 17.55 9.72 7.86
CA ARG A 293 18.06 10.85 8.66
C ARG A 293 16.92 11.49 9.46
N THR A 294 17.26 12.11 10.59
CA THR A 294 16.28 12.60 11.56
C THR A 294 16.28 14.12 11.73
N ASP A 295 17.09 14.81 10.95
CA ASP A 295 17.28 16.28 11.02
C ASP A 295 16.45 17.07 9.99
N LEU A 296 15.70 16.39 9.11
CA LEU A 296 14.81 17.06 8.16
C LEU A 296 13.45 17.35 8.79
N PRO A 297 12.80 18.48 8.40
CA PRO A 297 11.46 18.82 8.87
C PRO A 297 10.35 18.00 8.20
N THR A 298 10.62 17.35 7.07
CA THR A 298 9.67 16.57 6.27
C THR A 298 9.35 15.26 6.99
N PRO A 299 8.10 15.01 7.41
CA PRO A 299 7.76 13.77 8.10
C PRO A 299 7.73 12.58 7.16
N VAL A 300 8.07 11.41 7.72
CA VAL A 300 8.03 10.12 7.03
C VAL A 300 7.14 9.15 7.81
N PHE A 301 6.21 8.53 7.10
CA PHE A 301 5.42 7.41 7.60
C PHE A 301 5.89 6.12 6.91
N ARG A 302 6.17 5.08 7.67
CA ARG A 302 6.57 3.77 7.15
C ARG A 302 5.54 2.73 7.53
N VAL A 303 5.01 1.99 6.56
CA VAL A 303 4.10 0.87 6.75
C VAL A 303 4.75 -0.39 6.20
N ASN A 304 4.89 -1.42 7.03
CA ASN A 304 5.50 -2.69 6.65
C ASN A 304 4.58 -3.86 6.94
N SER A 305 4.62 -4.86 6.10
CA SER A 305 4.01 -6.17 6.33
C SER A 305 4.87 -7.04 7.25
N GLU A 306 4.31 -8.15 7.73
CA GLU A 306 5.10 -9.22 8.36
C GLU A 306 6.18 -9.74 7.40
N GLY A 307 5.86 -9.86 6.10
CA GLY A 307 6.80 -10.29 5.08
C GLY A 307 8.00 -9.35 4.93
N ASP A 308 7.80 -8.04 5.08
CA ASP A 308 8.89 -7.07 5.01
C ASP A 308 9.87 -7.20 6.19
N VAL A 309 9.31 -7.49 7.36
CA VAL A 309 10.09 -7.65 8.60
C VAL A 309 10.88 -8.95 8.59
N SER A 310 10.28 -10.05 8.13
CA SER A 310 10.88 -11.38 8.13
C SER A 310 11.71 -11.68 6.87
N GLY A 311 11.32 -11.13 5.73
CA GLY A 311 11.95 -11.38 4.42
C GLY A 311 13.20 -10.54 4.13
N GLY A 312 13.63 -9.69 5.06
CA GLY A 312 14.81 -8.84 4.89
C GLY A 312 14.60 -7.64 3.95
N ILE A 313 13.37 -7.37 3.55
CA ILE A 313 13.01 -6.20 2.72
C ILE A 313 13.21 -4.91 3.54
N LEU A 314 12.81 -4.91 4.81
CA LEU A 314 13.15 -3.85 5.75
C LEU A 314 14.45 -4.19 6.47
N PRO A 315 15.57 -3.44 6.23
CA PRO A 315 16.82 -3.67 6.94
C PRO A 315 16.65 -3.57 8.46
N ALA A 316 17.32 -4.44 9.23
CA ALA A 316 17.23 -4.47 10.69
C ALA A 316 17.54 -3.10 11.32
N ALA A 317 18.54 -2.39 10.80
CA ALA A 317 18.90 -1.04 11.28
C ALA A 317 17.78 -0.01 11.03
N ALA A 318 17.04 -0.14 9.91
CA ALA A 318 15.91 0.73 9.61
C ALA A 318 14.71 0.39 10.51
N ARG A 319 14.48 -0.91 10.78
CA ARG A 319 13.45 -1.37 11.72
C ARG A 319 13.70 -0.90 13.15
N ALA A 320 14.97 -0.86 13.55
CA ALA A 320 15.38 -0.43 14.90
C ALA A 320 15.23 1.07 15.13
N GLN A 321 15.00 1.88 14.08
CA GLN A 321 14.76 3.31 14.27
C GLN A 321 13.47 3.54 15.07
N ALA A 322 13.61 4.28 16.18
CA ALA A 322 12.47 4.65 17.01
C ALA A 322 11.57 5.67 16.30
N ASP A 323 10.29 5.61 16.61
CA ASP A 323 9.34 6.67 16.28
C ASP A 323 9.81 8.00 16.87
N SER A 324 9.63 9.09 16.12
CA SER A 324 10.14 10.41 16.50
C SER A 324 9.13 11.54 16.15
N ALA A 325 9.60 12.77 16.23
CA ALA A 325 8.81 13.92 15.78
C ALA A 325 8.58 13.92 14.27
N ILE A 326 9.41 13.19 13.51
CA ILE A 326 9.36 13.16 12.02
C ILE A 326 9.26 11.75 11.44
N LEU A 327 9.35 10.70 12.24
CA LEU A 327 9.23 9.31 11.79
C LEU A 327 8.13 8.58 12.55
N ARG A 328 7.25 7.93 11.81
CA ARG A 328 6.30 6.94 12.32
C ARG A 328 6.47 5.63 11.54
N SER A 329 6.45 4.49 12.25
CA SER A 329 6.62 3.19 11.61
C SER A 329 5.64 2.18 12.18
N TRP A 330 4.79 1.63 11.31
CA TRP A 330 3.81 0.59 11.63
C TRP A 330 4.20 -0.74 10.99
N GLU A 331 3.81 -1.84 11.64
CA GLU A 331 4.01 -3.21 11.16
C GLU A 331 2.69 -3.97 11.26
N VAL A 332 2.28 -4.63 10.16
CA VAL A 332 0.99 -5.33 10.05
C VAL A 332 1.22 -6.83 10.11
N ALA A 333 0.71 -7.46 11.18
CA ALA A 333 0.85 -8.89 11.42
C ALA A 333 0.04 -9.71 10.40
N GLY A 334 0.61 -10.83 9.95
CA GLY A 334 0.00 -11.72 8.97
C GLY A 334 0.02 -11.21 7.53
N ALA A 335 0.31 -9.92 7.30
CA ALA A 335 0.35 -9.34 5.96
C ALA A 335 1.60 -9.76 5.19
N SER A 336 1.50 -9.88 3.86
CA SER A 336 2.62 -10.15 2.97
C SER A 336 3.03 -8.92 2.18
N HIS A 337 4.25 -8.93 1.64
CA HIS A 337 4.76 -7.87 0.80
C HIS A 337 3.95 -7.67 -0.47
N GLY A 338 3.63 -8.76 -1.18
CA GLY A 338 2.65 -8.83 -2.26
C GLY A 338 1.42 -9.56 -1.74
N ASP A 339 0.34 -8.86 -1.48
CA ASP A 339 -0.87 -9.42 -0.89
C ASP A 339 -1.95 -9.74 -1.94
N TRP A 340 -3.04 -10.34 -1.46
CA TRP A 340 -4.17 -10.70 -2.28
C TRP A 340 -4.77 -9.52 -3.06
N LYS A 341 -4.91 -8.34 -2.42
CA LYS A 341 -5.50 -7.17 -3.07
C LYS A 341 -4.61 -6.67 -4.21
N LEU A 342 -3.31 -6.53 -3.96
CA LEU A 342 -2.36 -6.12 -4.99
C LEU A 342 -2.44 -7.02 -6.22
N ILE A 343 -2.36 -8.35 -6.00
CA ILE A 343 -2.31 -9.30 -7.11
C ILE A 343 -3.63 -9.37 -7.87
N ARG A 344 -4.75 -9.27 -7.17
CA ARG A 344 -6.09 -9.23 -7.78
C ARG A 344 -6.29 -8.02 -8.66
N ASP A 345 -5.91 -6.83 -8.18
CA ASP A 345 -6.17 -5.58 -8.90
C ASP A 345 -5.13 -5.36 -10.02
N TYR A 346 -3.91 -5.81 -9.82
CA TYR A 346 -2.85 -5.74 -10.84
C TYR A 346 -2.99 -6.81 -11.94
N GLY A 347 -3.46 -7.99 -11.59
CA GLY A 347 -3.45 -9.17 -12.46
C GLY A 347 -4.09 -8.96 -13.84
N PRO A 348 -5.32 -8.43 -13.95
CA PRO A 348 -5.98 -8.19 -15.23
C PRO A 348 -5.20 -7.21 -16.12
N LEU A 349 -4.63 -6.15 -15.54
CA LEU A 349 -3.85 -5.16 -16.28
C LEU A 349 -2.55 -5.77 -16.79
N ARG A 350 -1.86 -6.55 -15.95
CA ARG A 350 -0.66 -7.28 -16.36
C ARG A 350 -0.96 -8.29 -17.47
N LYS A 351 -2.06 -9.04 -17.33
CA LYS A 351 -2.48 -9.99 -18.39
C LYS A 351 -2.72 -9.28 -19.70
N ARG A 352 -3.40 -8.13 -19.67
CA ARG A 352 -3.70 -7.31 -20.84
C ARG A 352 -2.45 -6.77 -21.53
N ASP A 353 -1.52 -6.19 -20.76
CA ASP A 353 -0.43 -5.38 -21.31
C ASP A 353 0.92 -6.13 -21.37
N VAL A 354 1.11 -7.17 -20.55
CA VAL A 354 2.34 -7.98 -20.48
C VAL A 354 2.12 -9.41 -20.96
N GLY A 355 0.86 -9.87 -21.04
CA GLY A 355 0.50 -11.18 -21.59
C GLY A 355 0.39 -12.32 -20.57
N SER A 356 0.74 -12.10 -19.29
CA SER A 356 0.69 -13.12 -18.25
C SER A 356 0.11 -12.58 -16.94
N TYR A 357 -0.56 -13.44 -16.17
CA TYR A 357 -0.92 -13.09 -14.79
C TYR A 357 0.31 -13.11 -13.87
N PRO A 358 0.28 -12.39 -12.75
CA PRO A 358 1.27 -12.56 -11.69
C PRO A 358 1.14 -13.92 -11.01
N GLY A 359 2.19 -14.40 -10.36
CA GLY A 359 2.13 -15.61 -9.52
C GLY A 359 1.08 -15.45 -8.42
N GLY A 360 0.41 -16.54 -8.06
CA GLY A 360 -0.67 -16.54 -7.06
C GLY A 360 -2.01 -15.94 -7.51
N TYR A 361 -2.13 -15.49 -8.76
CA TYR A 361 -3.40 -15.01 -9.28
C TYR A 361 -4.47 -16.12 -9.28
N PRO A 362 -5.75 -15.83 -8.94
CA PRO A 362 -6.81 -16.84 -8.91
C PRO A 362 -6.98 -17.57 -10.25
N GLY A 363 -7.01 -18.90 -10.19
CA GLY A 363 -7.14 -19.75 -11.38
C GLY A 363 -5.83 -20.09 -12.07
N GLU A 364 -4.71 -19.43 -11.71
CA GLU A 364 -3.38 -19.78 -12.21
C GLU A 364 -2.74 -20.88 -11.35
N PRO A 365 -1.83 -21.70 -11.90
CA PRO A 365 -1.15 -22.74 -11.16
C PRO A 365 -0.36 -22.19 -9.96
N GLN A 366 -0.51 -22.82 -8.79
CA GLN A 366 0.28 -22.52 -7.62
C GLN A 366 1.73 -22.98 -7.82
N THR A 367 2.67 -22.07 -7.58
CA THR A 367 4.12 -22.34 -7.68
C THR A 367 4.81 -22.31 -6.33
N CYS A 368 4.18 -21.68 -5.32
CA CYS A 368 4.72 -21.57 -3.97
C CYS A 368 4.38 -22.83 -3.14
N ALA A 369 5.19 -23.10 -2.10
CA ALA A 369 5.04 -24.29 -1.25
C ALA A 369 3.71 -24.32 -0.49
N LEU A 370 3.20 -23.16 -0.09
CA LEU A 370 1.89 -23.00 0.54
C LEU A 370 0.98 -22.15 -0.36
N PRO A 371 -0.36 -22.29 -0.23
CA PRO A 371 -1.28 -21.41 -0.95
C PRO A 371 -0.94 -19.94 -0.75
N SER A 372 -0.54 -19.26 -1.83
CA SER A 372 -0.35 -17.80 -1.87
C SER A 372 -1.74 -17.17 -1.91
N LEU A 373 -1.94 -16.01 -1.54
CA LEU A 373 -1.25 -14.88 -0.96
C LEU A 373 -1.85 -14.63 0.43
N SER A 374 -1.19 -13.82 1.28
CA SER A 374 -1.87 -13.37 2.51
C SER A 374 -3.13 -12.59 2.19
N ARG A 375 -4.20 -12.82 2.96
CA ARG A 375 -5.50 -12.13 2.82
C ARG A 375 -5.74 -11.09 3.93
N ILE A 376 -4.68 -10.70 4.64
CA ILE A 376 -4.77 -9.56 5.57
C ILE A 376 -4.93 -8.27 4.76
N PRO A 377 -5.99 -7.48 4.97
CA PRO A 377 -6.26 -6.28 4.18
C PRO A 377 -5.35 -5.11 4.61
N GLN A 378 -4.05 -5.25 4.34
CA GLN A 378 -3.02 -4.26 4.70
C GLN A 378 -3.33 -2.87 4.14
N HIS A 379 -4.01 -2.78 3.01
CA HIS A 379 -4.42 -1.52 2.40
C HIS A 379 -5.29 -0.66 3.33
N MET A 380 -6.07 -1.25 4.26
CA MET A 380 -6.82 -0.46 5.25
C MET A 380 -5.89 0.34 6.17
N VAL A 381 -4.74 -0.26 6.53
CA VAL A 381 -3.70 0.39 7.34
C VAL A 381 -2.94 1.43 6.51
N GLN A 382 -2.66 1.12 5.23
CA GLN A 382 -2.04 2.06 4.29
C GLN A 382 -2.93 3.29 4.06
N ASN A 383 -4.24 3.11 3.91
CA ASN A 383 -5.22 4.18 3.78
C ASN A 383 -5.23 5.10 5.01
N ALA A 384 -5.22 4.51 6.21
CA ALA A 384 -5.11 5.27 7.46
C ALA A 384 -3.78 6.03 7.56
N ALA A 385 -2.67 5.46 7.04
CA ALA A 385 -1.39 6.15 7.00
C ALA A 385 -1.42 7.41 6.13
N TYR A 386 -2.14 7.42 5.00
CA TYR A 386 -2.34 8.64 4.21
C TYR A 386 -3.16 9.68 4.98
N ASP A 387 -4.27 9.29 5.62
CA ASP A 387 -5.10 10.18 6.43
C ASP A 387 -4.29 10.82 7.57
N HIS A 388 -3.52 10.02 8.28
CA HIS A 388 -2.66 10.50 9.36
C HIS A 388 -1.52 11.37 8.85
N THR A 389 -0.92 11.05 7.70
CA THR A 389 0.12 11.88 7.10
C THR A 389 -0.41 13.25 6.76
N LEU A 390 -1.61 13.32 6.17
CA LEU A 390 -2.28 14.58 5.91
C LEU A 390 -2.57 15.36 7.21
N ALA A 391 -3.10 14.71 8.24
CA ALA A 391 -3.35 15.34 9.53
C ALA A 391 -2.06 15.86 10.18
N TRP A 392 -0.95 15.12 9.99
CA TRP A 392 0.35 15.48 10.52
C TRP A 392 0.90 16.75 9.89
N ILE A 393 0.92 16.83 8.54
CA ILE A 393 1.43 18.02 7.85
C ILE A 393 0.49 19.22 7.94
N ALA A 394 -0.83 18.98 7.85
CA ALA A 394 -1.81 20.04 7.84
C ALA A 394 -2.08 20.66 9.23
N TYR A 395 -2.09 19.82 10.26
CA TYR A 395 -2.55 20.25 11.61
C TYR A 395 -1.52 19.97 12.70
N GLY A 396 -0.42 19.29 12.40
CA GLY A 396 0.60 18.88 13.38
C GLY A 396 0.13 17.72 14.27
N VAL A 397 -0.95 17.03 13.90
CA VAL A 397 -1.46 15.88 14.63
C VAL A 397 -0.64 14.66 14.23
N ARG A 398 0.27 14.25 15.10
CA ARG A 398 1.13 13.10 14.84
C ARG A 398 0.33 11.79 14.81
N PRO A 399 0.67 10.85 13.89
CA PRO A 399 0.07 9.52 13.87
C PRO A 399 0.25 8.79 15.19
N PRO A 400 -0.69 7.93 15.63
CA PRO A 400 -0.53 7.11 16.82
C PRO A 400 0.66 6.16 16.68
N ALA A 401 1.29 5.81 17.81
CA ALA A 401 2.25 4.72 17.84
C ALA A 401 1.52 3.38 17.69
N ALA A 402 2.20 2.39 17.11
CA ALA A 402 1.68 1.03 17.00
C ALA A 402 2.68 0.03 17.61
N PRO A 403 2.19 -1.12 18.12
CA PRO A 403 3.07 -2.20 18.56
C PRO A 403 3.89 -2.71 17.37
N LYS A 404 5.08 -3.24 17.66
CA LYS A 404 5.90 -3.93 16.66
C LYS A 404 5.62 -5.42 16.68
N ILE A 405 5.76 -6.08 15.53
CA ILE A 405 5.73 -7.54 15.45
C ILE A 405 6.83 -8.10 16.33
N GLN A 406 6.48 -9.09 17.17
CA GLN A 406 7.41 -9.70 18.09
C GLN A 406 8.36 -10.65 17.35
N MET A 407 9.63 -10.60 17.74
CA MET A 407 10.66 -11.50 17.22
C MET A 407 11.12 -12.44 18.35
N THR A 408 11.54 -13.64 17.96
CA THR A 408 12.18 -14.58 18.89
C THR A 408 13.64 -14.18 19.15
N ASP A 409 14.21 -14.70 20.23
CA ASP A 409 15.64 -14.54 20.56
C ASP A 409 16.56 -15.49 19.75
N ALA A 410 16.02 -16.20 18.76
CA ALA A 410 16.78 -17.09 17.89
C ALA A 410 17.79 -16.30 17.04
N ALA A 411 18.83 -16.97 16.56
CA ALA A 411 19.80 -16.42 15.64
C ALA A 411 19.80 -17.21 14.31
N PRO A 412 19.29 -16.65 13.20
CA PRO A 412 18.68 -15.32 13.07
C PRO A 412 17.32 -15.21 13.76
N PRO A 413 16.90 -14.01 14.18
CA PRO A 413 15.57 -13.78 14.75
C PRO A 413 14.45 -14.16 13.79
N ALA A 414 13.41 -14.81 14.30
CA ALA A 414 12.21 -15.17 13.55
C ALA A 414 10.96 -14.48 14.14
N ILE A 415 9.88 -14.43 13.40
CA ILE A 415 8.59 -13.95 13.90
C ILE A 415 8.11 -14.85 15.04
N ALA A 416 7.82 -14.26 16.21
CA ALA A 416 7.17 -14.97 17.29
C ALA A 416 5.69 -15.23 16.95
N ARG A 417 5.24 -16.49 17.19
CA ARG A 417 3.90 -16.94 16.79
C ARG A 417 3.15 -17.56 17.94
N ASP A 418 1.82 -17.47 17.90
CA ASP A 418 0.94 -18.18 18.82
C ASP A 418 0.79 -19.67 18.46
N SER A 419 -0.05 -20.39 19.20
CA SER A 419 -0.30 -21.84 18.99
C SER A 419 -0.99 -22.17 17.66
N LEU A 420 -1.60 -21.20 16.98
CA LEU A 420 -2.16 -21.34 15.64
C LEU A 420 -1.15 -21.02 14.53
N GLY A 421 0.02 -20.49 14.88
CA GLY A 421 1.03 -20.03 13.93
C GLY A 421 0.86 -18.57 13.49
N LEU A 422 -0.01 -17.80 14.11
CA LEU A 422 -0.24 -16.38 13.81
C LEU A 422 0.82 -15.52 14.49
N ALA A 423 1.31 -14.49 13.79
CA ALA A 423 2.31 -13.57 14.33
C ALA A 423 1.81 -12.83 15.57
N LEU A 424 2.68 -12.67 16.58
CA LEU A 424 2.42 -11.91 17.79
C LEU A 424 2.90 -10.46 17.63
N GLY A 425 2.20 -9.53 18.30
CA GLY A 425 2.48 -8.09 18.17
C GLY A 425 2.10 -7.53 16.80
N GLY A 426 2.55 -6.30 16.51
CA GLY A 426 2.13 -5.59 15.31
C GLY A 426 0.67 -5.12 15.35
N ILE A 427 0.21 -4.49 14.27
CA ILE A 427 -1.22 -4.21 14.05
C ILE A 427 -1.86 -5.53 13.62
N ARG A 428 -2.84 -5.98 14.38
CA ARG A 428 -3.52 -7.27 14.19
C ARG A 428 -4.97 -7.01 13.82
N LEU A 429 -5.25 -6.90 12.52
CA LEU A 429 -6.61 -6.67 12.01
C LEU A 429 -7.57 -7.83 12.35
N ALA A 430 -8.85 -7.63 12.13
CA ALA A 430 -9.88 -8.61 12.44
C ALA A 430 -9.61 -10.00 11.82
N GLN A 431 -9.03 -10.07 10.61
CA GLN A 431 -8.64 -11.31 9.94
C GLN A 431 -7.48 -12.04 10.62
N GLN A 432 -6.73 -11.36 11.48
CA GLN A 432 -5.66 -11.93 12.30
C GLN A 432 -6.15 -12.27 13.72
N GLU A 433 -7.02 -11.44 14.33
CA GLU A 433 -7.56 -11.66 15.68
C GLU A 433 -8.73 -12.63 15.72
N ALA A 434 -9.53 -12.66 14.67
CA ALA A 434 -10.63 -13.59 14.47
C ALA A 434 -10.40 -14.42 13.20
N PRO A 435 -9.38 -15.32 13.18
CA PRO A 435 -8.97 -15.97 11.94
C PRO A 435 -9.99 -16.98 11.46
N LEU A 436 -10.26 -16.98 10.17
CA LEU A 436 -10.84 -18.10 9.42
C LEU A 436 -9.75 -18.85 8.63
N ARG A 437 -8.58 -18.24 8.56
CA ARG A 437 -7.40 -18.71 7.83
C ARG A 437 -6.15 -18.35 8.62
N ILE A 438 -5.12 -19.16 8.53
CA ILE A 438 -3.79 -18.82 9.03
C ILE A 438 -3.11 -18.01 7.94
N ASN A 439 -2.98 -16.69 8.16
CA ASN A 439 -2.27 -15.80 7.28
C ASN A 439 -0.84 -15.58 7.80
N THR A 440 0.15 -15.67 6.92
CA THR A 440 1.55 -15.37 7.24
C THR A 440 2.16 -14.48 6.16
N GLY A 441 3.09 -13.63 6.55
CA GLY A 441 3.80 -12.74 5.62
C GLY A 441 4.82 -13.44 4.75
N THR A 442 5.12 -14.73 4.99
CA THR A 442 6.20 -15.47 4.31
C THR A 442 5.68 -16.73 3.62
N ASN A 443 6.38 -17.11 2.54
CA ASN A 443 6.19 -18.37 1.82
C ASN A 443 7.54 -18.80 1.25
N THR A 444 7.61 -19.99 0.66
CA THR A 444 8.79 -20.52 -0.01
C THR A 444 8.44 -21.02 -1.40
N GLY A 445 9.42 -21.06 -2.29
CA GLY A 445 9.24 -21.50 -3.67
C GLY A 445 10.03 -20.62 -4.66
N PRO A 446 9.85 -20.84 -5.97
CA PRO A 446 10.55 -20.10 -7.01
C PRO A 446 10.02 -18.65 -7.13
N GLY A 447 10.83 -17.78 -7.76
CA GLY A 447 10.45 -16.41 -8.09
C GLY A 447 10.18 -15.55 -6.86
N PHE A 448 9.03 -14.93 -6.80
CA PHE A 448 8.62 -14.02 -5.75
C PHE A 448 7.82 -14.66 -4.60
N CYS A 449 7.78 -16.01 -4.52
CA CYS A 449 7.06 -16.70 -3.44
C CYS A 449 7.41 -16.19 -2.04
N PHE A 450 8.65 -15.79 -1.80
CA PHE A 450 9.09 -15.22 -0.51
C PHE A 450 8.42 -13.88 -0.14
N LEU A 451 7.78 -13.21 -1.12
CA LEU A 451 7.05 -11.95 -0.95
C LEU A 451 5.53 -12.17 -0.80
N ASP A 452 5.01 -13.31 -1.28
CA ASP A 452 3.56 -13.51 -1.44
C ASP A 452 2.86 -13.89 -0.13
N GLY A 453 3.62 -14.37 0.85
CA GLY A 453 3.01 -14.90 2.07
C GLY A 453 2.15 -16.13 1.82
N SER A 454 1.35 -16.53 2.79
CA SER A 454 0.45 -17.68 2.65
C SER A 454 -0.87 -17.46 3.38
N SER A 455 -1.89 -18.21 2.95
CA SER A 455 -3.22 -18.21 3.55
C SER A 455 -3.82 -19.59 3.55
N LEU A 456 -3.83 -20.27 4.71
CA LEU A 456 -4.32 -21.62 4.90
C LEU A 456 -5.67 -21.59 5.62
N PRO A 457 -6.76 -22.16 5.03
CA PRO A 457 -8.04 -22.25 5.72
C PRO A 457 -7.92 -23.05 7.01
N LEU A 458 -8.57 -22.61 8.08
CA LEU A 458 -8.75 -23.40 9.28
C LEU A 458 -9.71 -24.56 9.01
N THR A 459 -9.45 -25.70 9.63
CA THR A 459 -10.35 -26.86 9.57
C THR A 459 -11.67 -26.58 10.27
N GLY A 460 -12.73 -27.31 9.92
CA GLY A 460 -14.02 -27.22 10.59
C GLY A 460 -13.92 -27.46 12.11
N ALA A 461 -13.05 -28.38 12.55
CA ALA A 461 -12.80 -28.64 13.97
C ALA A 461 -12.16 -27.42 14.69
N GLN A 462 -11.15 -26.80 14.07
CA GLN A 462 -10.53 -25.58 14.61
C GLN A 462 -11.54 -24.43 14.67
N LEU A 463 -12.36 -24.26 13.62
CA LEU A 463 -13.41 -23.22 13.59
C LEU A 463 -14.46 -23.46 14.66
N ALA A 464 -14.90 -24.70 14.89
CA ALA A 464 -15.85 -25.03 15.94
C ALA A 464 -15.29 -24.79 17.35
N GLN A 465 -14.00 -25.02 17.54
CA GLN A 465 -13.30 -24.74 18.80
C GLN A 465 -13.17 -23.22 19.06
N LEU A 466 -12.78 -22.46 18.04
CA LEU A 466 -12.60 -21.01 18.14
C LEU A 466 -13.92 -20.25 18.24
N TYR A 467 -14.95 -20.74 17.53
CA TYR A 467 -16.25 -20.07 17.37
C TYR A 467 -17.40 -21.04 17.58
N PRO A 468 -17.69 -21.44 18.84
CA PRO A 468 -18.74 -22.42 19.15
C PRO A 468 -20.14 -21.93 18.75
N ALA A 469 -20.33 -20.63 18.55
CA ALA A 469 -21.54 -20.05 18.00
C ALA A 469 -21.20 -19.07 16.87
N THR A 470 -22.08 -18.92 15.88
CA THR A 470 -21.94 -17.96 14.78
C THR A 470 -21.64 -16.54 15.30
N ARG A 471 -22.27 -16.16 16.40
CA ARG A 471 -22.11 -14.85 17.01
C ARG A 471 -20.73 -14.64 17.64
N SER A 472 -20.08 -15.67 18.17
CA SER A 472 -18.74 -15.51 18.79
C SER A 472 -17.67 -15.03 17.80
N TYR A 473 -17.79 -15.37 16.51
CA TYR A 473 -16.95 -14.82 15.47
C TYR A 473 -17.31 -13.34 15.18
N ALA A 474 -18.59 -13.07 14.95
CA ALA A 474 -19.06 -11.73 14.62
C ALA A 474 -18.72 -10.71 15.72
N ASP A 475 -18.96 -11.07 16.98
CA ASP A 475 -18.64 -10.21 18.13
C ASP A 475 -17.13 -9.90 18.19
N LYS A 476 -16.26 -10.88 17.89
CA LYS A 476 -14.80 -10.69 17.89
C LYS A 476 -14.34 -9.81 16.72
N VAL A 477 -14.88 -10.01 15.51
CA VAL A 477 -14.61 -9.16 14.34
C VAL A 477 -15.00 -7.71 14.62
N VAL A 478 -16.21 -7.49 15.13
CA VAL A 478 -16.71 -6.15 15.45
C VAL A 478 -15.84 -5.48 16.51
N ALA A 479 -15.56 -6.19 17.61
CA ALA A 479 -14.76 -5.64 18.72
C ALA A 479 -13.35 -5.25 18.25
N THR A 480 -12.67 -6.11 17.49
CA THR A 480 -11.34 -5.83 16.96
C THR A 480 -11.36 -4.65 15.99
N THR A 481 -12.29 -4.67 15.01
CA THR A 481 -12.37 -3.59 14.01
C THR A 481 -12.62 -2.23 14.66
N LEU A 482 -13.53 -2.16 15.63
CA LEU A 482 -13.81 -0.91 16.34
C LEU A 482 -12.63 -0.46 17.22
N ALA A 483 -11.87 -1.41 17.79
CA ALA A 483 -10.64 -1.11 18.51
C ALA A 483 -9.56 -0.54 17.56
N ASP A 484 -9.38 -1.12 16.36
CA ASP A 484 -8.46 -0.63 15.34
C ASP A 484 -8.82 0.77 14.84
N VAL A 485 -10.13 1.04 14.63
CA VAL A 485 -10.64 2.38 14.31
C VAL A 485 -10.36 3.35 15.45
N GLY A 486 -10.62 2.93 16.70
CA GLY A 486 -10.38 3.74 17.89
C GLY A 486 -8.90 4.06 18.12
N ALA A 487 -8.02 3.12 17.82
CA ALA A 487 -6.57 3.29 17.85
C ALA A 487 -6.04 4.11 16.64
N GLY A 488 -6.85 4.29 15.60
CA GLY A 488 -6.48 4.99 14.38
C GLY A 488 -5.69 4.13 13.38
N TYR A 489 -5.64 2.81 13.54
CA TYR A 489 -4.91 1.91 12.65
C TYR A 489 -5.63 1.68 11.32
N ILE A 490 -6.93 1.87 11.28
CA ILE A 490 -7.74 1.88 10.07
C ILE A 490 -8.61 3.14 10.01
N SER A 491 -8.91 3.58 8.79
CA SER A 491 -9.71 4.78 8.54
C SER A 491 -11.13 4.65 9.09
N ARG A 492 -11.74 5.77 9.47
CA ARG A 492 -13.15 5.80 9.90
C ARG A 492 -14.14 5.44 8.80
N SER A 493 -13.73 5.55 7.54
CA SER A 493 -14.52 5.11 6.37
C SER A 493 -14.39 3.61 6.08
N PHE A 494 -13.89 2.82 7.04
CA PHE A 494 -13.63 1.38 6.92
C PHE A 494 -14.83 0.56 6.41
N THR A 495 -16.07 0.98 6.70
CA THR A 495 -17.28 0.31 6.20
C THR A 495 -17.44 0.36 4.69
N ARG A 496 -16.77 1.32 4.05
CA ARG A 496 -16.75 1.49 2.58
C ARG A 496 -15.55 0.81 1.92
N ASP A 497 -14.88 -0.09 2.65
CA ASP A 497 -13.77 -0.85 2.09
C ASP A 497 -14.28 -2.13 1.40
N PRO A 498 -13.88 -2.41 0.15
CA PRO A 498 -14.33 -3.58 -0.58
C PRO A 498 -13.86 -4.90 0.00
N ALA A 499 -12.83 -4.92 0.86
CA ALA A 499 -12.31 -6.14 1.47
C ALA A 499 -13.39 -6.94 2.21
N TRP A 500 -14.29 -6.27 2.93
CA TRP A 500 -15.38 -6.93 3.65
C TRP A 500 -16.30 -7.74 2.74
N TYR A 501 -16.54 -7.26 1.53
CA TYR A 501 -17.39 -7.93 0.53
C TYR A 501 -16.59 -8.98 -0.24
N SER A 502 -15.32 -8.73 -0.52
CA SER A 502 -14.45 -9.68 -1.20
C SER A 502 -14.21 -10.93 -0.37
N ASP A 503 -14.06 -10.81 0.95
CA ASP A 503 -13.94 -11.97 1.85
C ASP A 503 -15.15 -12.92 1.73
N ILE A 504 -16.37 -12.37 1.68
CA ILE A 504 -17.59 -13.17 1.49
C ILE A 504 -17.65 -13.77 0.08
N ARG A 505 -17.29 -12.99 -0.94
CA ARG A 505 -17.27 -13.41 -2.35
C ARG A 505 -16.35 -14.58 -2.56
N ASP A 506 -15.13 -14.46 -2.06
CA ASP A 506 -14.08 -15.46 -2.22
C ASP A 506 -14.44 -16.75 -1.48
N LEU A 507 -15.00 -16.65 -0.26
CA LEU A 507 -15.45 -17.80 0.49
C LEU A 507 -16.57 -18.57 -0.24
N ILE A 508 -17.56 -17.87 -0.79
CA ILE A 508 -18.61 -18.48 -1.63
C ILE A 508 -17.98 -19.17 -2.85
N GLY A 509 -17.01 -18.51 -3.51
CA GLY A 509 -16.28 -19.06 -4.66
C GLY A 509 -15.52 -20.34 -4.32
N GLU A 510 -14.84 -20.37 -3.18
CA GLU A 510 -14.12 -21.57 -2.68
C GLU A 510 -15.08 -22.73 -2.42
N TYR A 511 -16.26 -22.47 -1.85
CA TYR A 511 -17.26 -23.51 -1.62
C TYR A 511 -17.92 -24.01 -2.92
N VAL A 512 -18.05 -23.15 -3.93
CA VAL A 512 -18.49 -23.57 -5.27
C VAL A 512 -17.41 -24.44 -5.94
N ALA A 513 -16.16 -24.01 -5.90
CA ALA A 513 -15.04 -24.76 -6.48
C ALA A 513 -14.84 -26.16 -5.86
N SER A 514 -15.10 -26.28 -4.54
CA SER A 514 -15.06 -27.58 -3.84
C SER A 514 -16.31 -28.44 -4.02
N GLY A 515 -17.37 -27.92 -4.66
CA GLY A 515 -18.67 -28.61 -4.80
C GLY A 515 -19.56 -28.59 -3.55
N ALA A 516 -19.13 -27.95 -2.45
CA ALA A 516 -19.93 -27.79 -1.23
C ALA A 516 -21.16 -26.87 -1.44
N VAL A 517 -21.08 -25.97 -2.42
CA VAL A 517 -22.16 -25.09 -2.89
C VAL A 517 -22.32 -25.30 -4.39
N THR A 518 -23.54 -25.49 -4.88
CA THR A 518 -23.80 -25.60 -6.32
C THR A 518 -23.57 -24.27 -7.03
N GLU A 519 -23.17 -24.27 -8.31
CA GLU A 519 -22.95 -23.07 -9.11
C GLU A 519 -24.19 -22.14 -9.10
N ALA A 520 -25.39 -22.69 -9.24
CA ALA A 520 -26.65 -21.93 -9.27
C ALA A 520 -26.90 -21.20 -7.94
N VAL A 521 -26.65 -21.88 -6.80
CA VAL A 521 -26.75 -21.28 -5.48
C VAL A 521 -25.67 -20.20 -5.30
N GLY A 522 -24.42 -20.53 -5.65
CA GLY A 522 -23.30 -19.59 -5.61
C GLY A 522 -23.58 -18.31 -6.40
N ALA A 523 -24.04 -18.43 -7.65
CA ALA A 523 -24.40 -17.30 -8.52
C ALA A 523 -25.48 -16.42 -7.87
N THR A 524 -26.50 -17.02 -7.25
CA THR A 524 -27.57 -16.29 -6.57
C THR A 524 -27.07 -15.52 -5.35
N LEU A 525 -26.17 -16.12 -4.54
CA LEU A 525 -25.57 -15.48 -3.39
C LEU A 525 -24.64 -14.33 -3.82
N GLN A 526 -23.82 -14.55 -4.84
CA GLN A 526 -22.93 -13.54 -5.42
C GLN A 526 -23.72 -12.33 -5.96
N ASP A 527 -24.89 -12.56 -6.55
CA ASP A 527 -25.76 -11.48 -7.02
C ASP A 527 -26.23 -10.59 -5.87
N ARG A 528 -26.69 -11.19 -4.77
CA ARG A 528 -27.10 -10.44 -3.57
C ARG A 528 -25.93 -9.69 -2.94
N LEU A 529 -24.75 -10.29 -2.94
CA LEU A 529 -23.54 -9.67 -2.43
C LEU A 529 -23.17 -8.41 -3.24
N ARG A 530 -23.25 -8.47 -4.60
CA ARG A 530 -23.01 -7.28 -5.45
C ARG A 530 -23.93 -6.10 -5.12
N HIS A 531 -25.21 -6.38 -4.79
CA HIS A 531 -26.15 -5.33 -4.38
C HIS A 531 -25.77 -4.74 -3.02
N ALA A 532 -25.39 -5.59 -2.07
CA ALA A 532 -24.93 -5.16 -0.74
C ALA A 532 -23.66 -4.31 -0.84
N GLU A 533 -22.68 -4.77 -1.62
CA GLU A 533 -21.41 -4.09 -1.86
C GLU A 533 -21.62 -2.69 -2.47
N ARG A 534 -22.41 -2.60 -3.53
CA ARG A 534 -22.71 -1.31 -4.17
C ARG A 534 -23.30 -0.30 -3.18
N ALA A 535 -24.24 -0.73 -2.35
CA ALA A 535 -24.84 0.13 -1.35
C ALA A 535 -23.84 0.51 -0.25
N GLY A 536 -23.06 -0.45 0.26
CA GLY A 536 -22.09 -0.20 1.32
C GLY A 536 -20.94 0.70 0.88
N LEU A 537 -20.39 0.48 -0.31
CA LEU A 537 -19.33 1.34 -0.87
C LEU A 537 -19.82 2.78 -1.10
N ALA A 538 -21.11 2.96 -1.40
CA ALA A 538 -21.74 4.29 -1.48
C ALA A 538 -21.98 4.92 -0.09
N GLY A 539 -21.85 4.17 1.01
CA GLY A 539 -22.13 4.60 2.38
C GLY A 539 -23.62 4.55 2.73
N ASP A 540 -24.38 3.72 2.01
CA ASP A 540 -25.80 3.49 2.28
C ASP A 540 -25.98 2.16 3.04
N GLU A 541 -25.66 2.19 4.35
CA GLU A 541 -25.64 1.01 5.21
C GLU A 541 -27.01 0.30 5.31
N PRO A 542 -28.18 0.98 5.41
CA PRO A 542 -29.45 0.28 5.54
C PRO A 542 -29.78 -0.69 4.40
N PRO A 543 -29.68 -0.32 3.11
CA PRO A 543 -29.85 -1.28 2.01
C PRO A 543 -28.74 -2.32 1.95
N ALA A 544 -27.48 -1.98 2.28
CA ALA A 544 -26.39 -2.95 2.35
C ALA A 544 -26.72 -4.06 3.36
N ILE A 545 -27.13 -3.69 4.58
CA ILE A 545 -27.56 -4.62 5.63
C ILE A 545 -28.76 -5.46 5.17
N ALA A 546 -29.76 -4.85 4.50
CA ALA A 546 -30.92 -5.57 4.00
C ALA A 546 -30.55 -6.65 2.99
N HIS A 547 -29.66 -6.35 2.02
CA HIS A 547 -29.16 -7.32 1.04
C HIS A 547 -28.32 -8.43 1.69
N LEU A 548 -27.47 -8.12 2.66
CA LEU A 548 -26.70 -9.12 3.43
C LEU A 548 -27.61 -10.06 4.22
N ARG A 549 -28.67 -9.57 4.85
CA ARG A 549 -29.66 -10.40 5.55
C ARG A 549 -30.39 -11.33 4.58
N GLN A 550 -30.75 -10.85 3.38
CA GLN A 550 -31.33 -11.69 2.33
C GLN A 550 -30.34 -12.75 1.82
N LEU A 551 -29.05 -12.41 1.72
CA LEU A 551 -28.00 -13.37 1.41
C LEU A 551 -27.93 -14.47 2.48
N ALA A 552 -27.87 -14.07 3.76
CA ALA A 552 -27.83 -15.02 4.89
C ALA A 552 -29.05 -15.93 4.91
N GLU A 553 -30.27 -15.40 4.71
CA GLU A 553 -31.50 -16.20 4.65
C GLU A 553 -31.45 -17.23 3.52
N ARG A 554 -30.99 -16.83 2.33
CA ARG A 554 -30.84 -17.73 1.17
C ARG A 554 -29.77 -18.79 1.44
N ALA A 555 -28.61 -18.42 1.95
CA ALA A 555 -27.54 -19.33 2.31
C ALA A 555 -28.05 -20.38 3.31
N GLY A 556 -28.77 -19.97 4.36
CA GLY A 556 -29.37 -20.87 5.34
C GLY A 556 -30.37 -21.87 4.76
N LYS A 557 -31.13 -21.47 3.72
CA LYS A 557 -32.15 -22.34 3.08
C LYS A 557 -31.58 -23.21 1.97
N GLN A 558 -30.57 -22.75 1.22
CA GLN A 558 -30.17 -23.37 -0.05
C GLN A 558 -28.83 -24.12 0.05
N ILE A 559 -27.94 -23.76 0.97
CA ILE A 559 -26.68 -24.48 1.17
C ILE A 559 -26.95 -25.72 2.04
N LYS A 560 -26.73 -26.91 1.44
CA LYS A 560 -26.95 -28.19 2.13
C LYS A 560 -25.77 -28.59 2.98
N ASP A 561 -24.55 -28.33 2.52
CA ASP A 561 -23.34 -28.58 3.30
C ASP A 561 -23.32 -27.68 4.54
N ALA A 562 -23.24 -28.29 5.72
CA ALA A 562 -23.33 -27.57 7.00
C ALA A 562 -22.13 -26.64 7.21
N THR A 563 -20.91 -27.09 6.82
CA THR A 563 -19.69 -26.30 6.98
C THR A 563 -19.70 -25.06 6.11
N ALA A 564 -20.10 -25.23 4.83
CA ALA A 564 -20.20 -24.11 3.88
C ALA A 564 -21.31 -23.13 4.29
N ARG A 565 -22.47 -23.65 4.70
CA ARG A 565 -23.58 -22.84 5.19
C ARG A 565 -23.17 -21.99 6.38
N ASP A 566 -22.60 -22.62 7.41
CA ASP A 566 -22.23 -21.95 8.65
C ASP A 566 -21.06 -20.98 8.40
N GLY A 567 -20.16 -21.29 7.49
CA GLY A 567 -19.09 -20.39 7.03
C GLY A 567 -19.65 -19.10 6.42
N VAL A 568 -20.55 -19.21 5.42
CA VAL A 568 -21.19 -18.05 4.77
C VAL A 568 -22.02 -17.25 5.77
N LEU A 569 -22.79 -17.90 6.63
CA LEU A 569 -23.59 -17.22 7.66
C LEU A 569 -22.72 -16.44 8.64
N ARG A 570 -21.60 -17.01 9.06
CA ARG A 570 -20.66 -16.41 10.01
C ARG A 570 -20.06 -15.09 9.48
N VAL A 571 -19.50 -15.09 8.28
CA VAL A 571 -18.89 -13.89 7.71
C VAL A 571 -19.93 -12.84 7.34
N THR A 572 -21.11 -13.26 6.88
CA THR A 572 -22.21 -12.33 6.53
C THR A 572 -22.75 -11.65 7.78
N GLN A 573 -22.92 -12.41 8.90
CA GLN A 573 -23.39 -11.85 10.17
C GLN A 573 -22.38 -10.83 10.73
N ALA A 574 -21.07 -11.13 10.65
CA ALA A 574 -20.02 -10.20 11.08
C ALA A 574 -20.11 -8.86 10.35
N LEU A 575 -20.29 -8.87 9.03
CA LEU A 575 -20.42 -7.64 8.26
C LEU A 575 -21.73 -6.89 8.57
N VAL A 576 -22.86 -7.60 8.76
CA VAL A 576 -24.14 -6.98 9.19
C VAL A 576 -23.98 -6.26 10.52
N ASP A 577 -23.33 -6.91 11.49
CA ASP A 577 -23.15 -6.33 12.82
C ASP A 577 -22.18 -5.15 12.75
N LEU A 578 -21.09 -5.25 11.98
CA LEU A 578 -20.11 -4.19 11.77
C LEU A 578 -20.75 -2.92 11.18
N LEU A 579 -21.53 -3.06 10.09
CA LEU A 579 -22.27 -1.95 9.49
C LEU A 579 -23.30 -1.35 10.45
N THR A 580 -23.92 -2.18 11.28
CA THR A 580 -24.90 -1.73 12.28
C THR A 580 -24.25 -0.90 13.38
N GLU A 581 -23.08 -1.31 13.88
CA GLU A 581 -22.34 -0.56 14.90
C GLU A 581 -21.74 0.74 14.35
N ALA A 582 -21.18 0.72 13.14
CA ALA A 582 -20.68 1.92 12.50
C ALA A 582 -21.76 3.01 12.35
N ARG A 583 -22.96 2.61 11.93
CA ARG A 583 -24.11 3.53 11.84
C ARG A 583 -24.48 4.17 13.19
N LYS A 584 -24.38 3.43 14.29
CA LYS A 584 -24.62 3.99 15.64
C LYS A 584 -23.58 5.06 15.99
N LEU A 585 -22.31 4.82 15.65
CA LEU A 585 -21.23 5.78 15.88
C LEU A 585 -21.46 7.10 15.13
N ASP A 586 -21.96 7.05 13.90
CA ASP A 586 -22.25 8.25 13.11
C ASP A 586 -23.46 9.04 13.63
N GLN A 587 -24.49 8.36 14.10
CA GLN A 587 -25.67 9.00 14.71
C GLN A 587 -25.35 9.73 16.03
N HIS A 588 -24.36 9.26 16.80
CA HIS A 588 -23.95 9.90 18.06
C HIS A 588 -23.10 11.18 17.84
N LYS A 589 -22.51 11.36 16.66
CA LYS A 589 -21.74 12.57 16.31
C LYS A 589 -22.59 13.71 15.73
N GLY A 590 -23.79 13.39 15.26
CA GLY A 590 -24.75 14.38 14.73
C GLY A 590 -25.62 15.02 15.81
N ARG A 591 -25.45 14.63 17.08
CA ARG A 591 -26.07 15.24 18.27
C ARG A 591 -25.01 15.99 19.09
#